data_bb7bd675d6db7aee4a0e6de85af7c43f
#
_entry.id   bb7bd675d6db7aee4a0e6de85af7c43f
#
_cell.length_a   1.000
_cell.length_b   1.000
_cell.length_c   1.000
_cell.angle_alpha   90.00
_cell.angle_beta   90.00
_cell.angle_gamma   90.00
#
_symmetry.space_group_name_H-M   'P 1'
#
loop_
_entity.id
_entity.type
_entity.pdbx_description
1 polymer ?
#
loop_
_entity_poly.entity_id
_entity_poly.type
_entity_poly.pdbx_seq_one_letter_code
_entity_poly.pdbx_strand_id
1 'polypeptide(L)' 'VNSVNNVFVEISVVLGRTHLPIHQLLKMGRGAVIELDGHYEDEVWLLANNVPIARGEIIIQGDKVAVSITSTIKNYI' A
#
# COMPACT_ATOMS: atom_id res chain seq x y z
N VAL A 1 6.57 28.14 11.78
CA VAL A 1 7.61 27.28 12.31
C VAL A 1 7.05 26.00 12.88
N ASN A 2 6.09 26.12 13.74
CA ASN A 2 5.49 24.95 14.37
C ASN A 2 4.53 24.22 13.45
N SER A 3 4.15 24.84 12.35
CA SER A 3 3.18 24.26 11.44
C SER A 3 3.70 22.97 10.80
N VAL A 4 5.02 22.83 10.67
CA VAL A 4 5.61 21.63 10.08
C VAL A 4 5.24 20.38 10.88
N ASN A 5 5.17 20.50 12.21
CA ASN A 5 4.83 19.38 13.07
C ASN A 5 3.35 19.01 13.02
N ASN A 6 2.54 19.86 12.40
CA ASN A 6 1.11 19.63 12.28
C ASN A 6 0.69 19.26 10.86
N VAL A 7 1.65 19.05 9.97
CA VAL A 7 1.37 18.64 8.61
C VAL A 7 1.35 17.12 8.55
N PHE A 8 0.30 16.59 7.97
CA PHE A 8 0.13 15.14 7.84
C PHE A 8 0.27 14.74 6.39
N VAL A 9 0.84 13.57 6.17
CA VAL A 9 0.88 12.97 4.85
C VAL A 9 0.06 11.69 4.87
N GLU A 10 -0.52 11.38 3.73
CA GLU A 10 -1.28 10.15 3.60
C GLU A 10 -0.32 9.03 3.20
N ILE A 11 -0.29 7.98 4.00
CA ILE A 11 0.54 6.82 3.72
C ILE A 11 -0.37 5.72 3.17
N SER A 12 -0.02 5.21 2.01
CA SER A 12 -0.73 4.11 1.38
C SER A 12 0.20 2.93 1.23
N VAL A 13 -0.37 1.75 1.33
CA VAL A 13 0.38 0.51 1.18
C VAL A 13 -0.20 -0.24 0.00
N VAL A 14 0.64 -0.52 -1.01
CA VAL A 14 0.20 -1.23 -2.21
C VAL A 14 0.57 -2.70 -2.04
N LEU A 15 -0.45 -3.53 -1.94
CA LEU A 15 -0.28 -4.97 -1.76
C LEU A 15 -0.07 -5.70 -3.08
N GLY A 16 -0.64 -5.18 -4.15
CA GLY A 16 -0.55 -5.79 -5.46
C GLY A 16 -1.47 -5.07 -6.43
N ARG A 17 -1.42 -5.46 -7.67
CA ARG A 17 -2.21 -4.84 -8.72
C ARG A 17 -2.76 -5.90 -9.65
N THR A 18 -3.81 -5.54 -10.36
CA THR A 18 -4.35 -6.40 -11.40
C THR A 18 -5.08 -5.53 -12.42
N HIS A 19 -5.36 -6.11 -13.57
CA HIS A 19 -6.08 -5.43 -14.63
C HIS A 19 -7.37 -6.18 -14.88
N LEU A 20 -8.46 -5.45 -14.92
CA LEU A 20 -9.80 -6.02 -15.05
C LEU A 20 -10.57 -5.25 -16.10
N PRO A 21 -11.31 -5.94 -17.00
CA PRO A 21 -12.23 -5.23 -17.88
C PRO A 21 -13.29 -4.52 -17.05
N ILE A 22 -13.66 -3.31 -17.47
CA ILE A 22 -14.60 -2.50 -16.71
C ILE A 22 -15.96 -3.18 -16.60
N HIS A 23 -16.39 -3.89 -17.66
CA HIS A 23 -17.69 -4.55 -17.61
C HIS A 23 -17.71 -5.70 -16.60
N GLN A 24 -16.57 -6.33 -16.35
CA GLN A 24 -16.49 -7.37 -15.33
C GLN A 24 -16.55 -6.75 -13.93
N LEU A 25 -15.86 -5.63 -13.76
CA LEU A 25 -15.88 -4.91 -12.49
C LEU A 25 -17.30 -4.50 -12.11
N LEU A 26 -18.05 -4.02 -13.08
CA LEU A 26 -19.41 -3.55 -12.84
C LEU A 26 -20.38 -4.68 -12.48
N LYS A 27 -20.04 -5.92 -12.79
CA LYS A 27 -20.86 -7.07 -12.44
C LYS A 27 -20.57 -7.64 -11.07
N MET A 28 -19.51 -7.19 -10.43
CA MET A 28 -19.12 -7.71 -9.13
C MET A 28 -20.04 -7.20 -8.05
N GLY A 29 -20.38 -8.08 -7.14
CA GLY A 29 -21.20 -7.73 -6.01
C GLY A 29 -20.47 -8.03 -4.72
N ARG A 30 -21.21 -7.93 -3.64
CA ARG A 30 -20.68 -8.20 -2.32
C ARG A 30 -20.16 -9.63 -2.25
N GLY A 31 -18.96 -9.79 -1.71
CA GLY A 31 -18.34 -11.10 -1.58
C GLY A 31 -17.48 -11.51 -2.75
N ALA A 32 -17.42 -10.70 -3.81
CA ALA A 32 -16.54 -10.99 -4.93
C ALA A 32 -15.09 -10.94 -4.50
N VAL A 33 -14.25 -11.72 -5.18
CA VAL A 33 -12.83 -11.82 -4.87
C VAL A 33 -12.05 -11.41 -6.11
N ILE A 34 -11.08 -10.52 -5.91
CA ILE A 34 -10.17 -10.10 -6.97
C ILE A 34 -8.77 -10.55 -6.60
N GLU A 35 -8.17 -11.34 -7.47
CA GLU A 35 -6.79 -11.75 -7.28
C GLU A 35 -5.85 -10.64 -7.72
N LEU A 36 -4.81 -10.42 -6.94
CA LEU A 36 -3.79 -9.43 -7.24
C LEU A 36 -2.53 -10.13 -7.71
N ASP A 37 -1.76 -9.45 -8.55
CA ASP A 37 -0.45 -9.94 -8.96
C ASP A 37 0.51 -9.81 -7.77
N GLY A 38 1.08 -10.93 -7.36
CA GLY A 38 2.00 -10.95 -6.25
C GLY A 38 1.70 -12.08 -5.29
N HIS A 39 2.62 -12.30 -4.39
CA HIS A 39 2.51 -13.31 -3.36
C HIS A 39 2.53 -12.65 -2.00
N TYR A 40 1.96 -13.30 -0.99
CA TYR A 40 1.90 -12.71 0.34
C TYR A 40 3.29 -12.50 0.95
N GLU A 41 4.31 -13.18 0.42
CA GLU A 41 5.68 -13.02 0.89
C GLU A 41 6.40 -11.84 0.25
N ASP A 42 5.82 -11.26 -0.78
CA ASP A 42 6.46 -10.15 -1.48
C ASP A 42 6.43 -8.89 -0.62
N GLU A 43 7.46 -8.08 -0.80
CA GLU A 43 7.48 -6.77 -0.16
C GLU A 43 6.41 -5.89 -0.78
N VAL A 44 5.85 -5.03 0.03
CA VAL A 44 4.85 -4.07 -0.42
C VAL A 44 5.50 -2.71 -0.62
N TRP A 45 4.85 -1.87 -1.42
CA TRP A 45 5.29 -0.51 -1.62
C TRP A 45 4.55 0.42 -0.67
N LEU A 46 5.30 1.36 -0.09
CA LEU A 46 4.70 2.44 0.68
C LEU A 46 4.76 3.72 -0.14
N LEU A 47 3.65 4.42 -0.16
CA LEU A 47 3.51 5.67 -0.88
C LEU A 47 3.16 6.77 0.11
N ALA A 48 3.78 7.93 -0.07
CA ALA A 48 3.40 9.13 0.67
C ALA A 48 2.80 10.09 -0.34
N ASN A 49 1.51 10.40 -0.17
CA ASN A 49 0.76 11.23 -1.11
C ASN A 49 0.93 10.73 -2.55
N ASN A 50 0.82 9.40 -2.72
CA ASN A 50 0.91 8.71 -4.00
C ASN A 50 2.32 8.68 -4.61
N VAL A 51 3.34 9.02 -3.85
CA VAL A 51 4.73 8.94 -4.31
C VAL A 51 5.43 7.81 -3.57
N PRO A 52 6.03 6.84 -4.28
CA PRO A 52 6.72 5.73 -3.63
C PRO A 52 7.90 6.24 -2.80
N ILE A 53 7.97 5.80 -1.55
CA ILE A 53 9.02 6.23 -0.63
C ILE A 53 9.80 5.07 -0.02
N ALA A 54 9.19 3.89 0.05
CA ALA A 54 9.82 2.78 0.76
C ALA A 54 9.20 1.46 0.33
N ARG A 55 9.85 0.37 0.72
CA ARG A 55 9.33 -0.98 0.62
C ARG A 55 9.34 -1.59 2.00
N GLY A 56 8.48 -2.57 2.21
CA GLY A 56 8.40 -3.19 3.51
C GLY A 56 7.67 -4.49 3.49
N GLU A 57 7.53 -5.06 4.67
CA GLU A 57 6.81 -6.31 4.89
C GLU A 57 5.62 -6.07 5.80
N ILE A 58 4.52 -6.71 5.48
CA ILE A 58 3.33 -6.65 6.32
C ILE A 58 3.56 -7.51 7.55
N ILE A 59 3.27 -6.95 8.71
CA ILE A 59 3.32 -7.68 9.97
C ILE A 59 2.01 -7.47 10.72
N ILE A 60 1.67 -8.45 11.55
CA ILE A 60 0.48 -8.39 12.38
C ILE A 60 0.95 -8.21 13.82
N GLN A 61 0.45 -7.18 14.48
CA GLN A 61 0.75 -6.90 15.88
C GLN A 61 -0.56 -6.88 16.67
N GLY A 62 -0.87 -7.99 17.31
CA GLY A 62 -2.14 -8.12 18.00
C GLY A 62 -3.29 -8.08 17.02
N ASP A 63 -4.14 -7.08 17.14
CA ASP A 63 -5.27 -6.87 16.24
C ASP A 63 -4.99 -5.79 15.20
N LYS A 64 -3.73 -5.36 15.07
CA LYS A 64 -3.36 -4.30 14.15
C LYS A 64 -2.46 -4.82 13.05
N VAL A 65 -2.58 -4.19 11.88
CA VAL A 65 -1.70 -4.44 10.75
C VAL A 65 -0.67 -3.35 10.69
N ALA A 66 0.59 -3.73 10.55
CA ALA A 66 1.70 -2.80 10.50
C ALA A 66 2.61 -3.15 9.33
N VAL A 67 3.55 -2.28 9.02
CA VAL A 67 4.53 -2.51 7.97
C VAL A 67 5.92 -2.27 8.54
N SER A 68 6.79 -3.25 8.35
CA SER A 68 8.19 -3.12 8.74
C SER A 68 8.96 -2.67 7.50
N ILE A 69 9.63 -1.53 7.59
CA ILE A 69 10.37 -0.97 6.46
C ILE A 69 11.61 -1.82 6.21
N THR A 70 11.79 -2.27 4.96
CA THR A 70 12.97 -3.04 4.58
C THR A 70 13.95 -2.21 3.78
N SER A 71 13.47 -1.21 3.04
CA SER A 71 14.36 -0.32 2.30
C SER A 71 13.64 1.00 2.03
N THR A 72 14.41 2.04 1.82
CA THR A 72 13.88 3.36 1.50
C THR A 72 14.41 3.80 0.14
N ILE A 73 13.70 4.71 -0.50
CA ILE A 73 14.11 5.29 -1.76
C ILE A 73 14.93 6.54 -1.44
N LYS A 74 16.23 6.45 -1.65
CA LYS A 74 17.14 7.50 -1.20
C LYS A 74 17.02 8.80 -1.97
N ASN A 75 16.68 8.72 -3.23
CA ASN A 75 16.59 9.91 -4.06
C ASN A 75 15.20 10.52 -4.03
N TYR A 76 14.38 10.08 -3.13
CA TYR A 76 13.06 10.66 -2.94
C TYR A 76 13.20 12.11 -2.48
N ILE A 77 14.18 12.36 -1.67
CA ILE A 77 14.44 13.70 -1.16
C ILE A 77 15.00 14.58 -2.27
#